data_dbccb39e3a8ff6dce4490362efd3eab5
#
_entry.id   dbccb39e3a8ff6dce4490362efd3eab5
#
_cell.length_a   1.000
_cell.length_b   1.000
_cell.length_c   1.000
_cell.angle_alpha   90.00
_cell.angle_beta   90.00
_cell.angle_gamma   90.00
#
_symmetry.space_group_name_H-M   'P 1'
#
loop_
_entity.id
_entity.type
_entity.pdbx_description
1 polymer ?
#
loop_
_entity_poly.entity_id
_entity_poly.type
_entity_poly.pdbx_seq_one_letter_code
_entity_poly.pdbx_strand_id
1 'polypeptide(L)'
;MPEALEGGENSSCTSSCPLEAEDAELTPEGLALLDQDPEDQDGSAERRRRRQLDGLIVERLRTEGFAGKNYEKTVDRLTGYGYHTVIKWAASGEIFRKARQVGRPVPADKITLMWTAEDRHGVSVDSVLGGLEVFRTYGLIEGRWTPQGGANLDTYFLGAVIRAFPRVYIRWFDSHQRGQAELDYPTGEGVSDPFAVPDQRATDPVHAAVTHDYVDRLLPLVKNPQVREALGWRALGYTQRQAADRVGLTEKALERRISRVRNQLTKQVRPYELGEGGAR
;
A
#
# COMPACT_ATOMS: atom_id res chain seq x y z
N MET A 1 44.77 43.92 -4.58
CA MET A 1 43.44 43.63 -4.11
C MET A 1 42.91 42.46 -4.92
N PRO A 2 42.82 41.25 -4.38
CA PRO A 2 42.10 40.14 -5.03
C PRO A 2 40.72 39.98 -4.37
N GLU A 3 39.70 39.93 -5.23
CA GLU A 3 38.32 39.64 -4.87
C GLU A 3 38.16 38.18 -4.46
N ALA A 4 37.45 37.99 -3.37
CA ALA A 4 37.07 36.71 -2.82
C ALA A 4 35.97 36.08 -3.65
N LEU A 5 36.18 34.85 -4.11
CA LEU A 5 35.16 33.96 -4.65
C LEU A 5 34.44 33.28 -3.49
N GLU A 6 33.22 33.72 -3.23
CA GLU A 6 32.31 33.07 -2.30
C GLU A 6 31.84 31.71 -2.86
N GLY A 7 32.16 30.67 -2.14
CA GLY A 7 31.71 29.32 -2.39
C GLY A 7 30.21 29.18 -2.12
N GLY A 8 29.45 28.81 -3.18
CA GLY A 8 28.07 28.46 -3.05
C GLY A 8 27.93 27.13 -2.28
N GLU A 9 27.42 27.17 -1.07
CA GLU A 9 26.98 26.03 -0.30
C GLU A 9 25.75 25.42 -0.97
N ASN A 10 25.97 24.26 -1.55
CA ASN A 10 24.92 23.40 -2.09
C ASN A 10 24.15 22.79 -0.91
N SER A 11 23.16 23.54 -0.39
CA SER A 11 22.25 23.09 0.64
C SER A 11 21.30 22.03 0.04
N SER A 12 21.68 20.77 0.16
CA SER A 12 20.78 19.65 -0.07
C SER A 12 19.68 19.68 1.01
N CYS A 13 18.58 20.37 0.69
CA CYS A 13 17.35 20.30 1.45
C CYS A 13 16.79 18.88 1.39
N THR A 14 17.18 18.02 2.32
CA THR A 14 16.39 16.88 2.76
C THR A 14 15.16 17.43 3.47
N SER A 15 14.15 17.83 2.70
CA SER A 15 12.86 18.23 3.23
C SER A 15 12.14 16.99 3.78
N SER A 16 12.46 16.61 5.00
CA SER A 16 11.59 15.81 5.83
C SER A 16 10.42 16.69 6.23
N CYS A 17 9.37 16.67 5.40
CA CYS A 17 8.11 17.32 5.72
C CYS A 17 7.55 16.64 6.98
N PRO A 18 7.30 17.34 8.08
CA PRO A 18 6.75 16.74 9.29
C PRO A 18 5.39 16.10 8.96
N LEU A 19 5.15 14.93 9.53
CA LEU A 19 3.83 14.29 9.49
C LEU A 19 2.84 15.21 10.23
N GLU A 20 1.81 15.62 9.54
CA GLU A 20 0.81 16.51 10.11
C GLU A 20 0.03 15.80 11.23
N ALA A 21 -0.44 16.54 12.24
CA ALA A 21 -1.15 15.98 13.40
C ALA A 21 -2.41 15.17 13.01
N GLU A 22 -3.03 15.50 11.87
CA GLU A 22 -4.15 14.77 11.30
C GLU A 22 -3.79 13.33 10.88
N ASP A 23 -2.51 13.06 10.60
CA ASP A 23 -2.01 11.72 10.30
C ASP A 23 -1.97 10.81 11.53
N ALA A 24 -2.10 11.35 12.72
CA ALA A 24 -1.97 10.63 13.97
C ALA A 24 -3.29 10.13 14.57
N GLU A 25 -4.45 10.54 14.07
CA GLU A 25 -5.73 10.07 14.58
C GLU A 25 -6.06 8.67 14.07
N LEU A 26 -5.64 7.68 14.83
CA LEU A 26 -6.10 6.31 14.72
C LEU A 26 -7.46 6.20 15.41
N THR A 27 -8.54 6.12 14.64
CA THR A 27 -9.86 5.91 15.23
C THR A 27 -9.95 4.51 15.83
N PRO A 28 -10.65 4.34 16.99
CA PRO A 28 -10.85 3.02 17.60
C PRO A 28 -11.49 2.01 16.64
N GLU A 29 -12.34 2.49 15.73
CA GLU A 29 -12.99 1.67 14.71
C GLU A 29 -11.99 1.17 13.65
N GLY A 30 -11.07 2.02 13.19
CA GLY A 30 -10.01 1.63 12.27
C GLY A 30 -9.06 0.60 12.88
N LEU A 31 -8.75 0.74 14.17
CA LEU A 31 -7.93 -0.23 14.92
C LEU A 31 -8.65 -1.56 15.13
N ALA A 32 -9.94 -1.55 15.42
CA ALA A 32 -10.74 -2.76 15.57
C ALA A 32 -10.81 -3.57 14.27
N LEU A 33 -10.82 -2.90 13.12
CA LEU A 33 -10.77 -3.57 11.79
C LEU A 33 -9.42 -4.25 11.49
N LEU A 34 -8.34 -3.79 12.11
CA LEU A 34 -7.02 -4.41 11.97
C LEU A 34 -6.84 -5.63 12.88
N ASP A 35 -7.56 -5.67 14.00
CA ASP A 35 -7.48 -6.74 15.01
C ASP A 35 -8.42 -7.92 14.70
N GLN A 36 -9.21 -7.84 13.62
CA GLN A 36 -10.09 -8.92 13.18
C GLN A 36 -9.32 -9.98 12.37
N ASP A 37 -8.67 -10.91 13.07
CA ASP A 37 -8.40 -12.24 12.54
C ASP A 37 -9.67 -13.09 12.68
N PRO A 38 -10.20 -13.67 11.60
CA PRO A 38 -11.50 -14.37 11.61
C PRO A 38 -11.55 -15.68 12.40
N GLU A 39 -10.45 -16.13 12.98
CA GLU A 39 -10.36 -17.44 13.65
C GLU A 39 -10.40 -17.42 15.19
N ASP A 40 -10.45 -16.25 15.84
CA ASP A 40 -10.33 -16.15 17.31
C ASP A 40 -11.62 -15.75 18.02
N GLN A 41 -12.53 -16.68 18.22
CA GLN A 41 -13.67 -16.46 19.14
C GLN A 41 -13.32 -16.68 20.63
N ASP A 42 -12.21 -17.33 20.95
CA ASP A 42 -11.79 -17.67 22.33
C ASP A 42 -10.73 -16.70 22.92
N GLY A 43 -10.23 -15.76 22.12
CA GLY A 43 -9.09 -14.88 22.46
C GLY A 43 -9.39 -13.62 23.26
N SER A 44 -10.64 -13.37 23.72
CA SER A 44 -10.95 -12.07 24.34
C SER A 44 -10.22 -11.86 25.68
N ALA A 45 -10.05 -12.89 26.49
CA ALA A 45 -9.34 -12.84 27.77
C ALA A 45 -7.82 -12.72 27.54
N GLU A 46 -7.27 -13.48 26.60
CA GLU A 46 -5.85 -13.44 26.25
C GLU A 46 -5.47 -12.09 25.63
N ARG A 47 -6.28 -11.56 24.72
CA ARG A 47 -6.09 -10.20 24.16
C ARG A 47 -6.11 -9.12 25.24
N ARG A 48 -6.99 -9.26 26.23
CA ARG A 48 -7.06 -8.32 27.38
C ARG A 48 -5.80 -8.43 28.24
N ARG A 49 -5.34 -9.65 28.54
CA ARG A 49 -4.09 -9.90 29.24
C ARG A 49 -2.89 -9.32 28.52
N ARG A 50 -2.79 -9.52 27.21
CA ARG A 50 -1.72 -8.99 26.38
C ARG A 50 -1.67 -7.47 26.41
N ARG A 51 -2.84 -6.79 26.29
CA ARG A 51 -2.90 -5.32 26.44
C ARG A 51 -2.45 -4.83 27.81
N GLN A 52 -2.75 -5.57 28.88
CA GLN A 52 -2.27 -5.23 30.23
C GLN A 52 -0.75 -5.34 30.32
N LEU A 53 -0.16 -6.39 29.75
CA LEU A 53 1.31 -6.55 29.69
C LEU A 53 1.95 -5.45 28.86
N ASP A 54 1.37 -5.12 27.71
CA ASP A 54 1.82 -4.00 26.88
C ASP A 54 1.77 -2.68 27.67
N GLY A 55 0.74 -2.48 28.49
CA GLY A 55 0.63 -1.33 29.38
C GLY A 55 1.78 -1.22 30.38
N LEU A 56 2.18 -2.33 30.98
CA LEU A 56 3.34 -2.36 31.88
C LEU A 56 4.66 -2.06 31.15
N ILE A 57 4.80 -2.56 29.92
CA ILE A 57 5.95 -2.25 29.07
C ILE A 57 6.01 -0.75 28.80
N VAL A 58 4.93 -0.16 28.33
CA VAL A 58 4.89 1.29 28.00
C VAL A 58 5.14 2.15 29.23
N GLU A 59 4.60 1.78 30.39
CA GLU A 59 4.86 2.51 31.64
C GLU A 59 6.33 2.45 32.04
N ARG A 60 6.96 1.28 31.87
CA ARG A 60 8.41 1.13 32.06
C ARG A 60 9.20 2.02 31.11
N LEU A 61 8.85 2.00 29.82
CA LEU A 61 9.51 2.85 28.81
C LEU A 61 9.33 4.34 29.10
N ARG A 62 8.16 4.74 29.63
CA ARG A 62 7.90 6.12 30.05
C ARG A 62 8.79 6.55 31.20
N THR A 63 8.99 5.70 32.22
CA THR A 63 9.92 5.99 33.32
C THR A 63 11.37 6.08 32.87
N GLU A 64 11.74 5.38 31.79
CA GLU A 64 13.05 5.41 31.18
C GLU A 64 13.21 6.53 30.12
N GLY A 65 12.18 7.38 29.92
CA GLY A 65 12.20 8.49 28.97
C GLY A 65 12.18 8.07 27.50
N PHE A 66 11.64 6.89 27.18
CA PHE A 66 11.61 6.31 25.85
C PHE A 66 13.00 6.24 25.18
N ALA A 67 13.99 5.82 25.97
CA ALA A 67 15.38 5.65 25.55
C ALA A 67 16.00 4.38 26.18
N GLY A 68 17.18 3.98 25.67
CA GLY A 68 17.95 2.87 26.22
C GLY A 68 17.50 1.50 25.71
N LYS A 69 18.13 0.45 26.27
CA LYS A 69 18.05 -0.93 25.76
C LYS A 69 16.63 -1.52 25.72
N ASN A 70 15.76 -1.15 26.68
CA ASN A 70 14.39 -1.67 26.69
C ASN A 70 13.57 -1.05 25.56
N TYR A 71 13.75 0.25 25.32
CA TYR A 71 13.12 0.93 24.19
C TYR A 71 13.62 0.35 22.86
N GLU A 72 14.94 0.20 22.68
CA GLU A 72 15.53 -0.38 21.47
C GLU A 72 14.96 -1.77 21.18
N LYS A 73 14.93 -2.68 22.17
CA LYS A 73 14.34 -4.01 22.00
C LYS A 73 12.87 -3.97 21.63
N THR A 74 12.11 -3.02 22.19
CA THR A 74 10.69 -2.88 21.87
C THR A 74 10.53 -2.38 20.44
N VAL A 75 11.33 -1.40 20.02
CA VAL A 75 11.35 -0.88 18.64
C VAL A 75 11.73 -1.98 17.65
N ASP A 76 12.82 -2.75 17.92
CA ASP A 76 13.26 -3.84 17.05
C ASP A 76 12.14 -4.88 16.85
N ARG A 77 11.46 -5.26 17.93
CA ARG A 77 10.34 -6.20 17.85
C ARG A 77 9.18 -5.64 17.01
N LEU A 78 8.79 -4.40 17.28
CA LEU A 78 7.66 -3.76 16.58
C LEU A 78 7.97 -3.51 15.10
N THR A 79 9.18 -3.03 14.78
CA THR A 79 9.59 -2.76 13.40
C THR A 79 9.75 -4.06 12.62
N GLY A 80 10.30 -5.11 13.21
CA GLY A 80 10.37 -6.44 12.61
C GLY A 80 8.97 -6.99 12.29
N TYR A 81 8.05 -6.95 13.26
CA TYR A 81 6.66 -7.36 13.05
C TYR A 81 5.96 -6.53 11.97
N GLY A 82 6.08 -5.20 12.05
CA GLY A 82 5.49 -4.27 11.08
C GLY A 82 6.00 -4.53 9.66
N TYR A 83 7.32 -4.68 9.51
CA TYR A 83 7.93 -4.96 8.20
C TYR A 83 7.42 -6.27 7.59
N HIS A 84 7.46 -7.38 8.33
CA HIS A 84 6.99 -8.66 7.82
C HIS A 84 5.51 -8.66 7.45
N THR A 85 4.71 -7.92 8.19
CA THR A 85 3.29 -7.78 7.90
C THR A 85 3.05 -6.92 6.66
N VAL A 86 3.69 -5.76 6.58
CA VAL A 86 3.52 -4.80 5.47
C VAL A 86 4.03 -5.38 4.16
N ILE A 87 5.20 -6.03 4.13
CA ILE A 87 5.74 -6.64 2.90
C ILE A 87 4.82 -7.75 2.36
N LYS A 88 4.21 -8.54 3.26
CA LYS A 88 3.22 -9.56 2.88
C LYS A 88 1.96 -8.94 2.28
N TRP A 89 1.45 -7.87 2.89
CA TRP A 89 0.29 -7.14 2.35
C TRP A 89 0.61 -6.36 1.08
N ALA A 90 1.82 -5.85 0.95
CA ALA A 90 2.29 -5.21 -0.28
C ALA A 90 2.36 -6.21 -1.45
N ALA A 91 2.86 -7.43 -1.19
CA ALA A 91 2.93 -8.49 -2.20
C ALA A 91 1.54 -8.97 -2.66
N SER A 92 0.55 -9.00 -1.77
CA SER A 92 -0.83 -9.40 -2.09
C SER A 92 -1.71 -8.25 -2.57
N GLY A 93 -1.23 -7.00 -2.49
CA GLY A 93 -2.05 -5.80 -2.73
C GLY A 93 -3.04 -5.47 -1.60
N GLU A 94 -3.04 -6.25 -0.53
CA GLU A 94 -3.95 -6.06 0.60
C GLU A 94 -3.68 -4.73 1.34
N ILE A 95 -2.47 -4.21 1.27
CA ILE A 95 -2.07 -2.95 1.89
C ILE A 95 -2.95 -1.77 1.46
N PHE A 96 -3.36 -1.72 0.19
CA PHE A 96 -4.23 -0.66 -0.33
C PHE A 96 -5.64 -0.73 0.28
N ARG A 97 -6.13 -1.96 0.52
CA ARG A 97 -7.41 -2.17 1.21
C ARG A 97 -7.33 -1.73 2.67
N LYS A 98 -6.24 -2.10 3.37
CA LYS A 98 -5.99 -1.69 4.76
C LYS A 98 -5.86 -0.18 4.90
N ALA A 99 -5.13 0.49 4.00
CA ALA A 99 -5.02 1.95 3.97
C ALA A 99 -6.39 2.63 3.80
N ARG A 100 -7.27 2.08 2.94
CA ARG A 100 -8.64 2.57 2.79
C ARG A 100 -9.47 2.38 4.06
N GLN A 101 -9.32 1.25 4.74
CA GLN A 101 -10.05 0.96 5.98
C GLN A 101 -9.70 1.94 7.11
N VAL A 102 -8.46 2.39 7.20
CA VAL A 102 -8.04 3.40 8.18
C VAL A 102 -8.27 4.84 7.71
N GLY A 103 -9.04 5.05 6.63
CA GLY A 103 -9.42 6.37 6.13
C GLY A 103 -8.34 7.09 5.31
N ARG A 104 -7.29 6.38 4.88
CA ARG A 104 -6.17 6.94 4.10
C ARG A 104 -5.98 6.18 2.78
N PRO A 105 -6.95 6.24 1.85
CA PRO A 105 -6.84 5.52 0.58
C PRO A 105 -5.74 6.10 -0.30
N VAL A 106 -5.03 5.24 -1.01
CA VAL A 106 -4.22 5.65 -2.16
C VAL A 106 -5.17 5.95 -3.32
N PRO A 107 -4.98 7.05 -4.07
CA PRO A 107 -5.75 7.35 -5.28
C PRO A 107 -5.71 6.19 -6.27
N ALA A 108 -6.85 5.87 -6.87
CA ALA A 108 -6.99 4.68 -7.72
C ALA A 108 -6.12 4.73 -8.98
N ASP A 109 -5.88 5.91 -9.52
CA ASP A 109 -5.03 6.20 -10.66
C ASP A 109 -3.54 5.96 -10.38
N LYS A 110 -3.13 5.99 -9.12
CA LYS A 110 -1.74 5.73 -8.69
C LYS A 110 -1.49 4.28 -8.27
N ILE A 111 -2.52 3.43 -8.16
CA ILE A 111 -2.33 2.03 -7.80
C ILE A 111 -1.78 1.27 -9.01
N THR A 112 -0.55 0.76 -8.90
CA THR A 112 0.08 -0.07 -9.93
C THR A 112 0.34 -1.49 -9.42
N LEU A 113 0.24 -2.46 -10.30
CA LEU A 113 0.70 -3.83 -10.09
C LEU A 113 2.15 -4.04 -10.53
N MET A 114 2.75 -3.02 -11.16
CA MET A 114 4.07 -3.10 -11.80
C MET A 114 5.23 -2.78 -10.86
N TRP A 115 5.01 -2.66 -9.57
CA TRP A 115 6.10 -2.48 -8.62
C TRP A 115 6.84 -3.78 -8.32
N THR A 116 8.16 -3.71 -8.35
CA THR A 116 9.05 -4.87 -8.19
C THR A 116 9.11 -5.35 -6.73
N ALA A 117 9.77 -6.47 -6.47
CA ALA A 117 10.02 -6.92 -5.11
C ALA A 117 10.89 -5.93 -4.33
N GLU A 118 11.85 -5.29 -5.00
CA GLU A 118 12.74 -4.27 -4.43
C GLU A 118 11.95 -3.00 -4.08
N ASP A 119 11.09 -2.53 -4.96
CA ASP A 119 10.20 -1.40 -4.69
C ASP A 119 9.31 -1.66 -3.48
N ARG A 120 8.69 -2.85 -3.42
CA ARG A 120 7.88 -3.26 -2.26
C ARG A 120 8.69 -3.29 -0.97
N HIS A 121 9.94 -3.75 -1.04
CA HIS A 121 10.86 -3.73 0.09
C HIS A 121 11.12 -2.29 0.56
N GLY A 122 11.57 -1.41 -0.34
CA GLY A 122 11.85 0.00 -0.04
C GLY A 122 10.64 0.73 0.56
N VAL A 123 9.49 0.66 -0.11
CA VAL A 123 8.24 1.27 0.37
C VAL A 123 7.81 0.70 1.72
N SER A 124 8.01 -0.61 1.98
CA SER A 124 7.67 -1.22 3.26
C SER A 124 8.58 -0.71 4.38
N VAL A 125 9.88 -0.62 4.14
CA VAL A 125 10.86 -0.09 5.10
C VAL A 125 10.51 1.37 5.44
N ASP A 126 10.34 2.21 4.44
CA ASP A 126 10.04 3.63 4.64
C ASP A 126 8.69 3.83 5.36
N SER A 127 7.70 2.99 5.07
CA SER A 127 6.42 3.01 5.76
C SER A 127 6.54 2.65 7.24
N VAL A 128 7.37 1.64 7.56
CA VAL A 128 7.64 1.24 8.95
C VAL A 128 8.37 2.36 9.70
N LEU A 129 9.37 2.99 9.09
CA LEU A 129 10.09 4.11 9.69
C LEU A 129 9.16 5.32 9.92
N GLY A 130 8.36 5.69 8.92
CA GLY A 130 7.37 6.76 9.09
C GLY A 130 6.31 6.43 10.15
N GLY A 131 5.86 5.18 10.19
CA GLY A 131 4.93 4.68 11.21
C GLY A 131 5.54 4.69 12.61
N LEU A 132 6.83 4.38 12.75
CA LEU A 132 7.56 4.44 14.01
C LEU A 132 7.62 5.86 14.58
N GLU A 133 7.85 6.85 13.75
CA GLU A 133 7.87 8.26 14.15
C GLU A 133 6.51 8.70 14.70
N VAL A 134 5.43 8.40 13.97
CA VAL A 134 4.04 8.66 14.39
C VAL A 134 3.73 7.93 15.70
N PHE A 135 4.06 6.64 15.79
CA PHE A 135 3.82 5.83 16.96
C PHE A 135 4.56 6.38 18.19
N ARG A 136 5.85 6.72 18.04
CA ARG A 136 6.64 7.28 19.13
C ARG A 136 6.06 8.59 19.63
N THR A 137 5.80 9.53 18.73
CA THR A 137 5.36 10.89 19.08
C THR A 137 3.95 10.84 19.68
N TYR A 138 2.99 10.30 18.95
CA TYR A 138 1.59 10.38 19.35
C TYR A 138 1.16 9.22 20.23
N GLY A 139 1.62 8.01 19.92
CA GLY A 139 1.24 6.82 20.67
C GLY A 139 1.86 6.77 22.06
N LEU A 140 3.20 6.96 22.12
CA LEU A 140 3.95 6.77 23.36
C LEU A 140 4.12 8.08 24.16
N ILE A 141 4.64 9.14 23.54
CA ILE A 141 4.98 10.40 24.23
C ILE A 141 3.72 11.16 24.61
N GLU A 142 2.80 11.38 23.66
CA GLU A 142 1.50 12.01 23.93
C GLU A 142 0.51 11.08 24.66
N GLY A 143 0.82 9.78 24.72
CA GLY A 143 0.01 8.81 25.47
C GLY A 143 -1.33 8.49 24.83
N ARG A 144 -1.50 8.64 23.53
CA ARG A 144 -2.75 8.31 22.83
C ARG A 144 -3.03 6.80 22.83
N TRP A 145 -1.99 5.96 22.88
CA TRP A 145 -2.19 4.54 23.10
C TRP A 145 -2.42 4.26 24.60
N THR A 146 -3.47 3.53 24.89
CA THR A 146 -3.77 3.05 26.24
C THR A 146 -4.22 1.59 26.18
N PRO A 147 -3.96 0.78 27.23
CA PRO A 147 -4.42 -0.61 27.30
C PRO A 147 -5.95 -0.75 27.21
N GLN A 148 -6.69 0.29 27.57
CA GLN A 148 -8.15 0.35 27.53
C GLN A 148 -8.69 0.69 26.13
N GLY A 149 -7.86 1.23 25.24
CA GLY A 149 -8.23 1.67 23.89
C GLY A 149 -8.54 0.55 22.89
N GLY A 150 -8.55 -0.71 23.35
CA GLY A 150 -9.00 -1.86 22.55
C GLY A 150 -7.94 -2.52 21.70
N ALA A 151 -6.87 -1.84 21.30
CA ALA A 151 -5.80 -2.38 20.48
C ALA A 151 -4.56 -2.77 21.29
N ASN A 152 -3.92 -3.89 20.92
CA ASN A 152 -2.58 -4.23 21.41
C ASN A 152 -1.56 -3.23 20.89
N LEU A 153 -0.40 -3.17 21.54
CA LEU A 153 0.69 -2.29 21.12
C LEU A 153 1.14 -2.54 19.67
N ASP A 154 1.22 -3.82 19.30
CA ASP A 154 1.61 -4.23 17.94
C ASP A 154 0.55 -3.77 16.90
N THR A 155 -0.75 -3.93 17.21
CA THR A 155 -1.86 -3.50 16.34
C THR A 155 -1.89 -1.97 16.18
N TYR A 156 -1.68 -1.25 17.27
CA TYR A 156 -1.63 0.21 17.23
C TYR A 156 -0.45 0.71 16.41
N PHE A 157 0.73 0.12 16.61
CA PHE A 157 1.91 0.41 15.80
C PHE A 157 1.66 0.14 14.31
N LEU A 158 1.08 -1.03 14.00
CA LEU A 158 0.73 -1.39 12.62
C LEU A 158 -0.25 -0.40 12.00
N GLY A 159 -1.22 0.08 12.78
CA GLY A 159 -2.12 1.16 12.37
C GLY A 159 -1.38 2.44 11.99
N ALA A 160 -0.38 2.84 12.76
CA ALA A 160 0.47 3.99 12.44
C ALA A 160 1.27 3.76 11.13
N VAL A 161 1.80 2.56 10.92
CA VAL A 161 2.51 2.18 9.69
C VAL A 161 1.59 2.25 8.47
N ILE A 162 0.36 1.71 8.57
CA ILE A 162 -0.61 1.74 7.46
C ILE A 162 -1.00 3.18 7.11
N ARG A 163 -1.08 4.08 8.09
CA ARG A 163 -1.35 5.51 7.83
C ARG A 163 -0.19 6.22 7.15
N ALA A 164 1.05 5.85 7.45
CA ALA A 164 2.24 6.38 6.78
C ALA A 164 2.39 5.87 5.33
N PHE A 165 1.93 4.63 5.07
CA PHE A 165 2.09 3.96 3.78
C PHE A 165 1.62 4.77 2.56
N PRO A 166 0.41 5.39 2.50
CA PRO A 166 -0.04 6.08 1.29
C PRO A 166 0.89 7.20 0.86
N ARG A 167 1.41 7.97 1.82
CA ARG A 167 2.34 9.06 1.55
C ARG A 167 3.67 8.55 0.99
N VAL A 168 4.21 7.50 1.60
CA VAL A 168 5.46 6.86 1.14
C VAL A 168 5.27 6.28 -0.25
N TYR A 169 4.18 5.54 -0.46
CA TYR A 169 3.85 4.93 -1.73
C TYR A 169 3.67 5.96 -2.86
N ILE A 170 2.92 7.04 -2.61
CA ILE A 170 2.71 8.10 -3.61
C ILE A 170 4.05 8.78 -3.96
N ARG A 171 4.91 9.04 -2.96
CA ARG A 171 6.25 9.59 -3.22
C ARG A 171 7.08 8.66 -4.10
N TRP A 172 7.08 7.37 -3.80
CA TRP A 172 7.75 6.37 -4.62
C TRP A 172 7.17 6.35 -6.04
N PHE A 173 5.85 6.29 -6.17
CA PHE A 173 5.15 6.26 -7.47
C PHE A 173 5.49 7.49 -8.31
N ASP A 174 5.40 8.69 -7.75
CA ASP A 174 5.69 9.94 -8.47
C ASP A 174 7.18 10.05 -8.85
N SER A 175 8.10 9.49 -8.04
CA SER A 175 9.53 9.44 -8.35
C SER A 175 9.82 8.41 -9.45
N HIS A 176 9.17 7.26 -9.40
CA HIS A 176 9.31 6.21 -10.41
C HIS A 176 8.79 6.67 -11.78
N GLN A 177 7.64 7.35 -11.81
CA GLN A 177 7.11 7.94 -13.04
C GLN A 177 8.06 8.98 -13.65
N ARG A 178 8.68 9.82 -12.83
CA ARG A 178 9.68 10.80 -13.30
C ARG A 178 10.92 10.12 -13.82
N GLY A 179 11.46 9.12 -13.12
CA GLY A 179 12.62 8.36 -13.57
C GLY A 179 12.36 7.62 -14.88
N GLN A 180 11.17 7.04 -15.06
CA GLN A 180 10.80 6.45 -16.36
C GLN A 180 10.73 7.50 -17.47
N ALA A 181 10.13 8.66 -17.21
CA ALA A 181 10.07 9.74 -18.18
C ALA A 181 11.47 10.28 -18.56
N GLU A 182 12.43 10.31 -17.61
CA GLU A 182 13.81 10.68 -17.88
C GLU A 182 14.55 9.62 -18.71
N LEU A 183 14.29 8.33 -18.48
CA LEU A 183 14.87 7.22 -19.25
C LEU A 183 14.29 7.13 -20.66
N ASP A 184 13.03 7.50 -20.83
CA ASP A 184 12.36 7.52 -22.14
C ASP A 184 12.75 8.77 -22.98
N TYR A 185 13.46 9.75 -22.38
CA TYR A 185 14.05 10.85 -23.14
C TYR A 185 15.31 10.35 -23.82
N PRO A 186 15.36 10.33 -25.16
CA PRO A 186 16.57 9.93 -25.88
C PRO A 186 17.67 10.97 -25.65
N THR A 187 18.62 10.65 -24.76
CA THR A 187 19.89 11.38 -24.59
C THR A 187 20.84 11.08 -25.75
N GLY A 188 20.39 11.24 -26.98
CA GLY A 188 21.18 11.06 -28.20
C GLY A 188 21.32 12.39 -28.93
N GLU A 189 22.53 12.89 -29.04
CA GLU A 189 22.87 13.97 -29.95
C GLU A 189 22.39 13.62 -31.38
N GLY A 190 21.26 14.17 -31.80
CA GLY A 190 20.90 14.06 -33.22
C GLY A 190 19.45 14.12 -33.64
N VAL A 191 18.44 14.15 -32.78
CA VAL A 191 17.04 14.34 -33.22
C VAL A 191 16.30 15.25 -32.29
N SER A 192 16.45 16.54 -32.48
CA SER A 192 15.54 17.54 -31.92
C SER A 192 14.33 17.70 -32.84
N ASP A 193 13.38 16.79 -32.78
CA ASP A 193 12.02 17.12 -33.17
C ASP A 193 11.31 17.74 -31.97
N PRO A 194 11.13 19.07 -31.91
CA PRO A 194 10.44 19.71 -30.81
C PRO A 194 8.96 19.31 -30.71
N PHE A 195 8.45 18.53 -31.66
CA PHE A 195 7.08 18.02 -31.69
C PHE A 195 6.98 16.54 -31.28
N ALA A 196 8.10 15.83 -31.10
CA ALA A 196 8.12 14.46 -30.59
C ALA A 196 8.02 14.42 -29.04
N VAL A 197 7.19 15.24 -28.46
CA VAL A 197 6.79 15.07 -27.04
C VAL A 197 5.88 13.85 -27.00
N PRO A 198 6.29 12.72 -26.38
CA PRO A 198 5.41 11.57 -26.27
C PRO A 198 4.14 12.02 -25.51
N ASP A 199 2.98 11.79 -26.11
CA ASP A 199 1.74 12.02 -25.42
C ASP A 199 1.69 11.09 -24.19
N GLN A 200 1.93 11.64 -23.00
CA GLN A 200 1.90 10.90 -21.74
C GLN A 200 0.53 10.22 -21.46
N ARG A 201 -0.48 10.54 -22.29
CA ARG A 201 -1.80 9.91 -22.29
C ARG A 201 -1.91 8.79 -23.32
N ALA A 202 -0.94 8.67 -24.22
CA ALA A 202 -0.91 7.57 -25.18
C ALA A 202 -0.61 6.27 -24.41
N THR A 203 -1.56 5.37 -24.43
CA THR A 203 -1.36 4.03 -23.90
C THR A 203 -0.26 3.35 -24.70
N ASP A 204 0.78 2.84 -24.05
CA ASP A 204 1.83 2.06 -24.72
C ASP A 204 1.19 0.97 -25.59
N PRO A 205 1.40 0.98 -26.91
CA PRO A 205 0.77 0.03 -27.81
C PRO A 205 1.13 -1.42 -27.49
N VAL A 206 2.33 -1.68 -26.96
CA VAL A 206 2.74 -3.02 -26.54
C VAL A 206 1.95 -3.45 -25.32
N HIS A 207 1.83 -2.57 -24.32
CA HIS A 207 1.04 -2.84 -23.12
C HIS A 207 -0.46 -3.01 -23.45
N ALA A 208 -0.98 -2.19 -24.36
CA ALA A 208 -2.35 -2.31 -24.84
C ALA A 208 -2.56 -3.66 -25.55
N ALA A 209 -1.67 -4.06 -26.43
CA ALA A 209 -1.75 -5.32 -27.17
C ALA A 209 -1.69 -6.54 -26.22
N VAL A 210 -0.77 -6.55 -25.26
CA VAL A 210 -0.65 -7.61 -24.23
C VAL A 210 -1.92 -7.67 -23.39
N THR A 211 -2.45 -6.52 -22.98
CA THR A 211 -3.67 -6.46 -22.18
C THR A 211 -4.89 -6.95 -22.96
N HIS A 212 -5.01 -6.58 -24.25
CA HIS A 212 -6.05 -7.07 -25.14
C HIS A 212 -5.98 -8.59 -25.34
N ASP A 213 -4.81 -9.13 -25.65
CA ASP A 213 -4.60 -10.58 -25.80
C ASP A 213 -4.97 -11.34 -24.50
N TYR A 214 -4.59 -10.80 -23.35
CA TYR A 214 -4.94 -11.37 -22.06
C TYR A 214 -6.46 -11.34 -21.79
N VAL A 215 -7.11 -10.24 -22.09
CA VAL A 215 -8.58 -10.10 -21.97
C VAL A 215 -9.29 -11.05 -22.94
N ASP A 216 -8.84 -11.14 -24.19
CA ASP A 216 -9.43 -12.02 -25.21
C ASP A 216 -9.32 -13.51 -24.83
N ARG A 217 -8.24 -13.90 -24.16
CA ARG A 217 -8.07 -15.27 -23.60
C ARG A 217 -8.95 -15.53 -22.39
N LEU A 218 -9.13 -14.55 -21.50
CA LEU A 218 -9.88 -14.74 -20.26
C LEU A 218 -11.39 -14.54 -20.41
N LEU A 219 -11.81 -13.65 -21.30
CA LEU A 219 -13.23 -13.30 -21.46
C LEU A 219 -14.11 -14.51 -21.85
N PRO A 220 -13.69 -15.44 -22.73
CA PRO A 220 -14.44 -16.65 -23.02
C PRO A 220 -14.62 -17.60 -21.83
N LEU A 221 -13.72 -17.55 -20.85
CA LEU A 221 -13.80 -18.36 -19.63
C LEU A 221 -14.91 -17.88 -18.66
N VAL A 222 -15.38 -16.66 -18.85
CA VAL A 222 -16.52 -16.09 -18.11
C VAL A 222 -17.81 -16.66 -18.68
N LYS A 223 -18.29 -17.77 -18.12
CA LYS A 223 -19.48 -18.52 -18.61
C LYS A 223 -20.77 -17.72 -18.54
N ASN A 224 -20.90 -16.81 -17.59
CA ASN A 224 -22.14 -16.03 -17.39
C ASN A 224 -22.17 -14.83 -18.34
N PRO A 225 -23.14 -14.76 -19.29
CA PRO A 225 -23.22 -13.70 -20.29
C PRO A 225 -23.47 -12.32 -19.67
N GLN A 226 -24.30 -12.22 -18.62
CA GLN A 226 -24.57 -10.95 -17.93
C GLN A 226 -23.30 -10.40 -17.25
N VAL A 227 -22.48 -11.28 -16.68
CA VAL A 227 -21.21 -10.85 -16.07
C VAL A 227 -20.22 -10.40 -17.15
N ARG A 228 -20.16 -11.10 -18.28
CA ARG A 228 -19.30 -10.73 -19.40
C ARG A 228 -19.68 -9.36 -19.97
N GLU A 229 -20.97 -9.13 -20.19
CA GLU A 229 -21.50 -7.85 -20.66
C GLU A 229 -21.22 -6.72 -19.65
N ALA A 230 -21.46 -6.95 -18.36
CA ALA A 230 -21.18 -5.98 -17.31
C ALA A 230 -19.69 -5.61 -17.23
N LEU A 231 -18.79 -6.59 -17.44
CA LEU A 231 -17.34 -6.34 -17.53
C LEU A 231 -17.00 -5.48 -18.75
N GLY A 232 -17.67 -5.67 -19.90
CA GLY A 232 -17.55 -4.82 -21.07
C GLY A 232 -17.94 -3.36 -20.77
N TRP A 233 -19.07 -3.13 -20.10
CA TRP A 233 -19.47 -1.78 -19.68
C TRP A 233 -18.49 -1.16 -18.70
N ARG A 234 -17.91 -1.96 -17.80
CA ARG A 234 -16.84 -1.50 -16.89
C ARG A 234 -15.57 -1.09 -17.65
N ALA A 235 -15.19 -1.84 -18.67
CA ALA A 235 -14.03 -1.51 -19.52
C ALA A 235 -14.23 -0.19 -20.29
N LEU A 236 -15.48 0.14 -20.62
CA LEU A 236 -15.85 1.42 -21.24
C LEU A 236 -15.95 2.59 -20.25
N GLY A 237 -15.56 2.39 -18.96
CA GLY A 237 -15.50 3.45 -17.95
C GLY A 237 -16.78 3.63 -17.12
N TYR A 238 -17.83 2.82 -17.33
CA TYR A 238 -19.03 2.89 -16.50
C TYR A 238 -18.78 2.41 -15.07
N THR A 239 -19.47 3.01 -14.09
CA THR A 239 -19.40 2.58 -12.70
C THR A 239 -20.01 1.18 -12.53
N GLN A 240 -19.66 0.48 -11.45
CA GLN A 240 -20.20 -0.86 -11.16
C GLN A 240 -21.74 -0.85 -11.06
N ARG A 241 -22.30 0.18 -10.45
CA ARG A 241 -23.75 0.40 -10.36
C ARG A 241 -24.39 0.54 -11.76
N GLN A 242 -23.84 1.43 -12.59
CA GLN A 242 -24.33 1.62 -13.96
C GLN A 242 -24.23 0.36 -14.83
N ALA A 243 -23.12 -0.40 -14.67
CA ALA A 243 -22.96 -1.66 -15.38
C ALA A 243 -23.96 -2.72 -14.88
N ALA A 244 -24.25 -2.77 -13.58
CA ALA A 244 -25.24 -3.68 -13.01
C ALA A 244 -26.66 -3.35 -13.52
N ASP A 245 -27.04 -2.08 -13.49
CA ASP A 245 -28.35 -1.62 -13.96
C ASP A 245 -28.58 -1.98 -15.45
N ARG A 246 -27.55 -1.86 -16.30
CA ARG A 246 -27.63 -2.19 -17.74
C ARG A 246 -27.84 -3.68 -18.02
N VAL A 247 -27.34 -4.54 -17.16
CA VAL A 247 -27.49 -6.01 -17.30
C VAL A 247 -28.64 -6.56 -16.44
N GLY A 248 -29.45 -5.68 -15.84
CA GLY A 248 -30.60 -6.08 -15.02
C GLY A 248 -30.23 -6.75 -13.69
N LEU A 249 -29.10 -6.38 -13.10
CA LEU A 249 -28.64 -6.89 -11.83
C LEU A 249 -28.54 -5.78 -10.79
N THR A 250 -28.67 -6.15 -9.52
CA THR A 250 -28.27 -5.24 -8.44
C THR A 250 -26.74 -5.19 -8.34
N GLU A 251 -26.20 -4.07 -7.91
CA GLU A 251 -24.76 -3.88 -7.75
C GLU A 251 -24.14 -4.99 -6.89
N LYS A 252 -24.78 -5.34 -5.78
CA LYS A 252 -24.35 -6.40 -4.86
C LYS A 252 -24.40 -7.80 -5.49
N ALA A 253 -25.38 -8.05 -6.38
CA ALA A 253 -25.46 -9.31 -7.12
C ALA A 253 -24.34 -9.42 -8.15
N LEU A 254 -24.05 -8.33 -8.86
CA LEU A 254 -22.94 -8.26 -9.80
C LEU A 254 -21.60 -8.49 -9.11
N GLU A 255 -21.35 -7.81 -7.98
CA GLU A 255 -20.14 -7.96 -7.18
C GLU A 255 -19.88 -9.43 -6.77
N ARG A 256 -20.89 -10.09 -6.22
CA ARG A 256 -20.80 -11.52 -5.84
C ARG A 256 -20.50 -12.42 -7.03
N ARG A 257 -21.06 -12.12 -8.20
CA ARG A 257 -20.82 -12.91 -9.42
C ARG A 257 -19.41 -12.68 -9.95
N ILE A 258 -18.92 -11.45 -9.98
CA ILE A 258 -17.53 -11.10 -10.37
C ILE A 258 -16.54 -11.77 -9.41
N SER A 259 -16.79 -11.74 -8.11
CA SER A 259 -15.93 -12.40 -7.11
C SER A 259 -15.81 -13.92 -7.36
N ARG A 260 -16.92 -14.60 -7.67
CA ARG A 260 -16.91 -16.02 -8.03
C ARG A 260 -16.09 -16.28 -9.30
N VAL A 261 -16.27 -15.47 -10.32
CA VAL A 261 -15.52 -15.58 -11.58
C VAL A 261 -14.02 -15.37 -11.31
N ARG A 262 -13.65 -14.35 -10.54
CA ARG A 262 -12.26 -14.13 -10.14
C ARG A 262 -11.64 -15.34 -9.45
N ASN A 263 -12.34 -15.91 -8.48
CA ASN A 263 -11.87 -17.10 -7.76
C ASN A 263 -11.74 -18.33 -8.67
N GLN A 264 -12.62 -18.49 -9.67
CA GLN A 264 -12.53 -19.55 -10.66
C GLN A 264 -11.32 -19.37 -11.59
N LEU A 265 -11.12 -18.15 -12.11
CA LEU A 265 -10.00 -17.84 -12.99
C LEU A 265 -8.65 -17.99 -12.26
N THR A 266 -8.55 -17.53 -11.02
CA THR A 266 -7.33 -17.71 -10.22
C THR A 266 -6.96 -19.19 -10.03
N LYS A 267 -7.94 -20.07 -9.89
CA LYS A 267 -7.69 -21.51 -9.78
C LYS A 267 -7.27 -22.14 -11.11
N GLN A 268 -7.71 -21.60 -12.23
CA GLN A 268 -7.39 -22.13 -13.56
C GLN A 268 -6.06 -21.61 -14.13
N VAL A 269 -5.67 -20.39 -13.78
CA VAL A 269 -4.44 -19.74 -14.31
C VAL A 269 -3.20 -20.15 -13.52
N ARG A 270 -3.30 -20.40 -12.21
CA ARG A 270 -2.16 -20.85 -11.39
C ARG A 270 -1.40 -22.10 -11.86
N PRO A 271 -1.99 -23.10 -12.51
CA PRO A 271 -1.24 -24.27 -13.01
C PRO A 271 -0.31 -23.97 -14.18
N TYR A 272 -0.52 -22.88 -14.92
CA TYR A 272 0.28 -22.57 -16.12
C TYR A 272 1.55 -21.76 -15.85
N GLU A 273 1.65 -21.07 -14.71
CA GLU A 273 2.83 -20.27 -14.37
C GLU A 273 3.94 -21.07 -13.64
N LEU A 274 3.68 -22.32 -13.27
CA LEU A 274 4.62 -23.19 -12.55
C LEU A 274 5.22 -24.31 -13.40
N GLY A 275 4.94 -24.34 -14.70
CA GLY A 275 5.45 -25.33 -15.62
C GLY A 275 6.49 -24.78 -16.57
N GLU A 276 7.74 -25.22 -16.40
CA GLU A 276 8.84 -25.21 -17.36
C GLU A 276 9.78 -23.99 -17.40
N GLY A 277 10.54 -23.86 -16.36
CA GLY A 277 11.88 -23.27 -16.39
C GLY A 277 12.91 -24.24 -15.80
N GLY A 278 12.93 -25.48 -16.34
CA GLY A 278 13.90 -26.47 -15.94
C GLY A 278 14.39 -27.30 -17.11
N ALA A 279 15.71 -27.26 -17.33
CA ALA A 279 16.55 -28.14 -18.14
C ALA A 279 16.66 -27.86 -19.65
N ARG A 280 17.68 -27.14 -20.07
CA ARG A 280 18.89 -27.73 -20.72
C ARG A 280 19.95 -26.65 -20.96
#